data_b46edf62083a4b813c0562c6eeb2fdeb
#
_entry.id   b46edf62083a4b813c0562c6eeb2fdeb
#
_cell.length_a   1.000
_cell.length_b   1.000
_cell.length_c   1.000
_cell.angle_alpha   90.00
_cell.angle_beta   90.00
_cell.angle_gamma   90.00
#
_symmetry.space_group_name_H-M   'P 1'
#
loop_
_entity.id
_entity.type
_entity.pdbx_description
1 polymer ?
#
loop_
_entity_poly.entity_id
_entity_poly.type
_entity_poly.pdbx_seq_one_letter_code
_entity_poly.pdbx_strand_id
1 'polypeptide(L)'
;MKQKFLFVLAIFLGILVYNPTTIVKATDSSAAVTQTGWQSIGGKWYYFNQDGTKYTGWLKYNGRNYYLNTDGSMATGWVFTDGNYQYLDAYGIQQIDTFITVNGKSYYLDSYGNMVIGWYKVNEDFYFFDQSGSMVTGWRFDGNNYQYFNERGEQQFNWQQIGGTWYYFDAIGNMAVGWLSLGDYDYYFGPSGAMIKNAWVKTGKYYQYLDGYGHKVYGWQQIGGTWYFFDSIGDMVTEWLEIDGYYYYFGSSGAITKNAWVYTLDHFQYLDNYGHKVFGWQQIGGTWYFFDKDGFMKTGWLTYNGNQYYLNSSGAMVTGKQWINNKYEYFNAFGILIKK
;
A
#
# COMPACT_ATOMS: atom_id res chain seq x y z
N MET A 1 -4.24 28.17 10.10
CA MET A 1 -5.33 29.15 10.24
C MET A 1 -6.63 28.35 10.27
N LYS A 2 -7.29 28.33 11.43
CA LYS A 2 -8.56 27.57 11.60
C LYS A 2 -9.70 28.48 11.18
N GLN A 3 -10.35 28.20 10.04
CA GLN A 3 -11.62 28.83 9.72
C GLN A 3 -12.75 28.06 10.39
N LYS A 4 -13.38 28.71 11.36
CA LYS A 4 -14.63 28.25 11.96
C LYS A 4 -15.76 28.59 10.99
N PHE A 5 -16.44 27.59 10.47
CA PHE A 5 -17.72 27.78 9.79
C PHE A 5 -18.80 28.00 10.87
N LEU A 6 -19.34 29.20 10.86
CA LEU A 6 -20.46 29.59 11.71
C LEU A 6 -21.74 29.21 10.94
N PHE A 7 -22.46 28.20 11.44
CA PHE A 7 -23.82 27.92 10.96
C PHE A 7 -24.76 29.02 11.50
N VAL A 8 -25.25 29.85 10.60
CA VAL A 8 -26.34 30.79 10.92
C VAL A 8 -27.64 30.03 10.81
N LEU A 9 -28.25 29.74 11.96
CA LEU A 9 -29.58 29.19 12.08
C LEU A 9 -30.60 30.31 11.77
N ALA A 10 -31.11 30.37 10.56
CA ALA A 10 -32.23 31.28 10.22
C ALA A 10 -33.53 30.64 10.70
N ILE A 11 -34.01 31.10 11.87
CA ILE A 11 -35.36 30.78 12.36
C ILE A 11 -36.33 31.64 11.62
N PHE A 12 -37.04 31.08 10.65
CA PHE A 12 -38.24 31.73 10.08
C PHE A 12 -39.42 31.46 11.02
N LEU A 13 -39.69 32.44 11.88
CA LEU A 13 -41.02 32.52 12.57
C LEU A 13 -42.05 32.93 11.52
N GLY A 14 -42.82 31.98 11.01
CA GLY A 14 -44.04 32.24 10.29
C GLY A 14 -45.11 32.74 11.26
N ILE A 15 -45.36 34.05 11.24
CA ILE A 15 -46.47 34.66 11.97
C ILE A 15 -47.76 34.17 11.33
N LEU A 16 -48.50 33.28 12.02
CA LEU A 16 -49.88 32.97 11.70
C LEU A 16 -50.73 34.17 12.07
N VAL A 17 -51.18 34.92 11.06
CA VAL A 17 -52.21 35.96 11.24
C VAL A 17 -53.53 35.27 11.46
N TYR A 18 -54.01 35.34 12.69
CA TYR A 18 -55.35 34.88 13.09
C TYR A 18 -56.37 35.97 12.66
N ASN A 19 -57.16 35.68 11.64
CA ASN A 19 -58.33 36.49 11.32
C ASN A 19 -59.52 36.00 12.12
N PRO A 20 -60.11 36.81 13.02
CA PRO A 20 -61.33 36.41 13.71
C PRO A 20 -62.50 36.49 12.69
N THR A 21 -63.05 35.35 12.34
CA THR A 21 -64.28 35.27 11.55
C THR A 21 -65.48 35.68 12.40
N THR A 22 -66.18 36.72 11.96
CA THR A 22 -67.47 37.19 12.42
C THR A 22 -68.49 36.05 12.37
N ILE A 23 -69.13 35.74 13.51
CA ILE A 23 -70.25 34.79 13.59
C ILE A 23 -71.47 35.42 12.95
N VAL A 24 -71.80 35.05 11.73
CA VAL A 24 -73.11 35.26 11.14
C VAL A 24 -73.93 34.01 11.43
N LYS A 25 -75.03 34.16 12.24
CA LYS A 25 -76.07 33.14 12.39
C LYS A 25 -76.77 32.94 11.06
N ALA A 26 -76.48 31.87 10.35
CA ALA A 26 -77.22 31.44 9.16
C ALA A 26 -78.07 30.24 9.56
N THR A 27 -79.37 30.36 9.23
CA THR A 27 -80.42 29.37 9.28
C THR A 27 -80.15 28.21 8.33
N ASP A 28 -80.27 26.99 8.86
CA ASP A 28 -80.45 25.68 8.23
C ASP A 28 -80.02 25.51 6.77
N SER A 29 -78.83 24.99 6.61
CA SER A 29 -78.49 23.79 5.85
C SER A 29 -77.05 23.42 6.21
N SER A 30 -76.83 22.36 7.01
CA SER A 30 -75.55 21.89 7.42
C SER A 30 -74.80 21.21 6.24
N ALA A 31 -74.24 22.00 5.38
CA ALA A 31 -73.06 21.50 4.65
C ALA A 31 -71.91 21.45 5.69
N ALA A 32 -71.57 20.28 6.23
CA ALA A 32 -70.40 20.11 7.04
C ALA A 32 -69.21 20.70 6.26
N VAL A 33 -68.53 21.71 6.83
CA VAL A 33 -67.33 22.27 6.27
C VAL A 33 -66.31 21.14 6.28
N THR A 34 -66.18 20.46 5.16
CA THR A 34 -65.16 19.39 5.01
C THR A 34 -63.83 20.08 5.09
N GLN A 35 -63.10 19.83 6.20
CA GLN A 35 -61.72 20.29 6.34
C GLN A 35 -60.89 19.60 5.26
N THR A 36 -60.26 20.39 4.39
CA THR A 36 -59.37 19.88 3.31
C THR A 36 -57.94 20.32 3.51
N GLY A 37 -56.98 19.61 2.91
CA GLY A 37 -55.56 19.91 3.03
C GLY A 37 -54.96 19.39 4.33
N TRP A 38 -53.82 19.98 4.74
CA TRP A 38 -53.08 19.54 5.92
C TRP A 38 -53.78 19.90 7.23
N GLN A 39 -53.98 18.91 8.11
CA GLN A 39 -54.57 19.04 9.42
C GLN A 39 -53.74 18.28 10.49
N SER A 40 -53.50 18.90 11.65
CA SER A 40 -52.90 18.25 12.79
C SER A 40 -53.97 17.75 13.77
N ILE A 41 -54.07 16.46 13.96
CA ILE A 41 -55.06 15.83 14.84
C ILE A 41 -54.33 14.89 15.81
N GLY A 42 -54.42 15.15 17.11
CA GLY A 42 -53.77 14.35 18.13
C GLY A 42 -52.27 14.29 18.02
N GLY A 43 -51.62 15.37 17.56
CA GLY A 43 -50.18 15.47 17.39
C GLY A 43 -49.63 14.78 16.11
N LYS A 44 -50.52 14.23 15.28
CA LYS A 44 -50.16 13.67 13.96
C LYS A 44 -50.70 14.56 12.85
N TRP A 45 -49.95 14.63 11.75
CA TRP A 45 -50.36 15.36 10.51
C TRP A 45 -51.08 14.40 9.57
N TYR A 46 -52.20 14.91 8.96
CA TYR A 46 -53.00 14.22 7.95
C TYR A 46 -53.27 15.18 6.80
N TYR A 47 -53.45 14.63 5.62
CA TYR A 47 -53.91 15.41 4.45
C TYR A 47 -55.30 14.91 4.04
N PHE A 48 -56.23 15.83 3.93
CA PHE A 48 -57.63 15.54 3.54
C PHE A 48 -57.88 15.96 2.11
N ASN A 49 -58.49 15.08 1.35
CA ASN A 49 -59.00 15.32 0.02
C ASN A 49 -60.14 16.33 0.01
N GLN A 50 -60.56 16.79 -1.18
CA GLN A 50 -61.71 17.71 -1.30
C GLN A 50 -63.04 17.13 -0.83
N ASP A 51 -63.17 15.81 -0.85
CA ASP A 51 -64.33 15.06 -0.36
C ASP A 51 -64.30 14.79 1.18
N GLY A 52 -63.23 15.27 1.83
CA GLY A 52 -63.04 15.07 3.27
C GLY A 52 -62.46 13.71 3.67
N THR A 53 -62.07 12.86 2.73
CA THR A 53 -61.37 11.60 3.04
C THR A 53 -59.91 11.85 3.29
N LYS A 54 -59.28 11.00 4.13
CA LYS A 54 -57.84 11.05 4.37
C LYS A 54 -57.08 10.53 3.15
N TYR A 55 -56.05 11.28 2.73
CA TYR A 55 -55.12 10.83 1.70
C TYR A 55 -54.20 9.77 2.26
N THR A 56 -53.80 8.79 1.45
CA THR A 56 -52.83 7.74 1.79
C THR A 56 -51.88 7.54 0.64
N GLY A 57 -50.61 7.08 0.92
CA GLY A 57 -49.59 6.94 -0.08
C GLY A 57 -48.83 8.23 -0.37
N TRP A 58 -48.17 8.29 -1.53
CA TRP A 58 -47.33 9.43 -1.94
C TRP A 58 -48.16 10.64 -2.32
N LEU A 59 -47.88 11.77 -1.66
CA LEU A 59 -48.48 13.07 -1.94
C LEU A 59 -47.40 14.06 -2.39
N LYS A 60 -47.54 14.61 -3.58
CA LYS A 60 -46.79 15.77 -4.01
C LYS A 60 -47.47 17.07 -3.68
N TYR A 61 -46.91 17.87 -2.77
CA TYR A 61 -47.50 19.12 -2.34
C TYR A 61 -46.44 20.23 -2.31
N ASN A 62 -46.70 21.35 -2.96
CA ASN A 62 -45.77 22.49 -3.08
C ASN A 62 -44.36 22.10 -3.48
N GLY A 63 -44.22 21.20 -4.46
CA GLY A 63 -42.94 20.72 -5.00
C GLY A 63 -42.19 19.75 -4.11
N ARG A 64 -42.77 19.30 -2.97
CA ARG A 64 -42.20 18.33 -2.03
C ARG A 64 -43.04 17.06 -2.02
N ASN A 65 -42.38 15.93 -1.78
CA ASN A 65 -43.04 14.65 -1.66
C ASN A 65 -43.21 14.29 -0.16
N TYR A 66 -44.37 13.80 0.18
CA TYR A 66 -44.76 13.31 1.52
C TYR A 66 -45.34 11.90 1.38
N TYR A 67 -45.26 11.10 2.40
CA TYR A 67 -45.92 9.80 2.43
C TYR A 67 -46.91 9.74 3.58
N LEU A 68 -48.15 9.41 3.29
CA LEU A 68 -49.23 9.20 4.27
C LEU A 68 -49.40 7.69 4.47
N ASN A 69 -49.28 7.23 5.70
CA ASN A 69 -49.50 5.83 6.09
C ASN A 69 -50.91 5.35 5.75
N THR A 70 -51.16 4.06 5.88
CA THR A 70 -52.47 3.47 5.64
C THR A 70 -53.55 4.01 6.60
N ASP A 71 -53.19 4.51 7.79
CA ASP A 71 -54.10 5.23 8.73
C ASP A 71 -54.30 6.70 8.36
N GLY A 72 -53.65 7.16 7.27
CA GLY A 72 -53.63 8.53 6.79
C GLY A 72 -52.65 9.46 7.50
N SER A 73 -51.94 8.99 8.51
CA SER A 73 -50.95 9.82 9.22
C SER A 73 -49.69 10.04 8.36
N MET A 74 -49.12 11.27 8.37
CA MET A 74 -47.87 11.59 7.70
C MET A 74 -46.72 10.78 8.29
N ALA A 75 -45.98 10.10 7.45
CA ALA A 75 -44.78 9.36 7.80
C ALA A 75 -43.57 10.28 8.03
N THR A 76 -42.70 9.88 8.93
CA THR A 76 -41.36 10.43 9.14
C THR A 76 -40.37 9.28 9.36
N GLY A 77 -39.08 9.50 9.08
CA GLY A 77 -38.10 8.43 9.17
C GLY A 77 -38.16 7.48 7.96
N TRP A 78 -37.72 6.25 8.17
CA TRP A 78 -37.69 5.24 7.12
C TRP A 78 -39.09 4.69 6.80
N VAL A 79 -39.39 4.65 5.51
CA VAL A 79 -40.56 3.94 4.96
C VAL A 79 -40.11 2.94 3.90
N PHE A 80 -40.79 1.80 3.82
CA PHE A 80 -40.58 0.80 2.78
C PHE A 80 -41.79 0.79 1.86
N THR A 81 -41.58 1.19 0.63
CA THR A 81 -42.62 1.27 -0.39
C THR A 81 -42.02 0.98 -1.77
N ASP A 82 -42.82 0.35 -2.63
CA ASP A 82 -42.41 -0.02 -3.99
C ASP A 82 -41.10 -0.84 -4.05
N GLY A 83 -40.85 -1.67 -3.03
CA GLY A 83 -39.66 -2.53 -2.95
C GLY A 83 -38.39 -1.82 -2.46
N ASN A 84 -38.44 -0.56 -2.08
CA ASN A 84 -37.29 0.25 -1.69
C ASN A 84 -37.50 0.93 -0.31
N TYR A 85 -36.40 1.14 0.42
CA TYR A 85 -36.42 2.03 1.58
C TYR A 85 -36.23 3.46 1.13
N GLN A 86 -37.04 4.36 1.68
CA GLN A 86 -36.98 5.80 1.48
C GLN A 86 -37.01 6.52 2.81
N TYR A 87 -36.54 7.75 2.89
CA TYR A 87 -36.45 8.49 4.15
C TYR A 87 -37.17 9.83 4.05
N LEU A 88 -38.06 10.06 5.05
CA LEU A 88 -38.74 11.35 5.25
C LEU A 88 -38.09 12.04 6.45
N ASP A 89 -37.80 13.31 6.34
CA ASP A 89 -37.31 14.10 7.48
C ASP A 89 -38.35 14.32 8.58
N ALA A 90 -38.00 15.08 9.60
CA ALA A 90 -38.90 15.38 10.71
C ALA A 90 -40.14 16.18 10.28
N TYR A 91 -40.15 16.77 9.11
CA TYR A 91 -41.26 17.52 8.52
C TYR A 91 -42.05 16.64 7.54
N GLY A 92 -41.71 15.38 7.38
CA GLY A 92 -42.31 14.46 6.43
C GLY A 92 -41.87 14.62 4.99
N ILE A 93 -40.81 15.40 4.73
CA ILE A 93 -40.30 15.66 3.38
C ILE A 93 -39.34 14.56 2.96
N GLN A 94 -39.64 13.92 1.81
CA GLN A 94 -38.75 12.91 1.21
C GLN A 94 -37.36 13.49 0.95
N GLN A 95 -36.34 12.79 1.39
CA GLN A 95 -34.95 13.08 1.09
C GLN A 95 -34.55 12.41 -0.23
N ILE A 96 -33.94 13.16 -1.12
CA ILE A 96 -33.52 12.71 -2.46
C ILE A 96 -32.14 13.28 -2.81
N ASP A 97 -31.34 12.53 -3.57
CA ASP A 97 -30.02 12.91 -4.06
C ASP A 97 -29.13 13.51 -2.94
N THR A 98 -29.09 12.82 -1.79
CA THR A 98 -28.44 13.37 -0.61
C THR A 98 -27.95 12.29 0.36
N PHE A 99 -26.88 12.64 1.08
CA PHE A 99 -26.46 11.88 2.27
C PHE A 99 -27.34 12.25 3.47
N ILE A 100 -27.71 11.25 4.25
CA ILE A 100 -28.36 11.42 5.55
C ILE A 100 -27.62 10.66 6.63
N THR A 101 -27.71 11.10 7.87
CA THR A 101 -27.18 10.36 9.04
C THR A 101 -28.32 9.99 9.96
N VAL A 102 -28.48 8.70 10.21
CA VAL A 102 -29.50 8.15 11.10
C VAL A 102 -28.83 7.22 12.10
N ASN A 103 -29.01 7.49 13.41
CA ASN A 103 -28.39 6.71 14.48
C ASN A 103 -26.89 6.49 14.34
N GLY A 104 -26.16 7.54 13.90
CA GLY A 104 -24.70 7.52 13.72
C GLY A 104 -24.22 6.76 12.48
N LYS A 105 -25.10 6.29 11.61
CA LYS A 105 -24.79 5.68 10.31
C LYS A 105 -25.16 6.61 9.17
N SER A 106 -24.33 6.67 8.15
CA SER A 106 -24.59 7.46 6.93
C SER A 106 -25.23 6.59 5.85
N TYR A 107 -26.15 7.16 5.13
CA TYR A 107 -26.89 6.55 4.02
C TYR A 107 -26.93 7.53 2.85
N TYR A 108 -27.14 7.05 1.63
CA TYR A 108 -27.42 7.89 0.47
C TYR A 108 -28.78 7.53 -0.13
N LEU A 109 -29.59 8.55 -0.41
CA LEU A 109 -30.83 8.43 -1.15
C LEU A 109 -30.56 8.90 -2.57
N ASP A 110 -30.89 8.07 -3.56
CA ASP A 110 -30.73 8.41 -4.97
C ASP A 110 -31.70 9.54 -5.43
N SER A 111 -31.65 9.88 -6.70
CA SER A 111 -32.53 10.92 -7.29
C SER A 111 -34.02 10.59 -7.25
N TYR A 112 -34.37 9.34 -6.97
CA TYR A 112 -35.77 8.89 -6.75
C TYR A 112 -36.12 8.82 -5.27
N GLY A 113 -35.13 9.02 -4.38
CA GLY A 113 -35.26 8.89 -2.94
C GLY A 113 -35.10 7.47 -2.41
N ASN A 114 -34.65 6.53 -3.23
CA ASN A 114 -34.40 5.16 -2.80
C ASN A 114 -33.06 5.06 -2.06
N MET A 115 -33.03 4.31 -1.00
CA MET A 115 -31.80 3.99 -0.26
C MET A 115 -30.84 3.16 -1.12
N VAL A 116 -29.63 3.66 -1.30
CA VAL A 116 -28.59 2.98 -2.09
C VAL A 116 -27.99 1.80 -1.30
N ILE A 117 -27.73 0.71 -2.03
CA ILE A 117 -27.01 -0.49 -1.56
C ILE A 117 -25.94 -0.83 -2.61
N GLY A 118 -24.77 -1.27 -2.17
CA GLY A 118 -23.64 -1.62 -3.07
C GLY A 118 -22.86 -0.41 -3.51
N TRP A 119 -22.26 -0.52 -4.69
CA TRP A 119 -21.46 0.56 -5.28
C TRP A 119 -22.31 1.69 -5.82
N TYR A 120 -21.92 2.90 -5.50
CA TYR A 120 -22.57 4.09 -6.03
C TYR A 120 -21.58 5.24 -6.23
N LYS A 121 -21.72 5.98 -7.32
CA LYS A 121 -20.89 7.14 -7.63
C LYS A 121 -21.68 8.42 -7.33
N VAL A 122 -21.13 9.25 -6.45
CA VAL A 122 -21.67 10.59 -6.19
C VAL A 122 -20.61 11.60 -6.65
N ASN A 123 -20.94 12.43 -7.62
CA ASN A 123 -19.99 13.29 -8.34
C ASN A 123 -18.84 12.47 -8.95
N GLU A 124 -17.59 12.73 -8.54
CA GLU A 124 -16.42 11.99 -9.04
C GLU A 124 -15.99 10.85 -8.10
N ASP A 125 -16.55 10.76 -6.89
CA ASP A 125 -16.14 9.83 -5.86
C ASP A 125 -17.00 8.56 -5.83
N PHE A 126 -16.35 7.43 -5.55
CA PHE A 126 -17.01 6.15 -5.39
C PHE A 126 -17.23 5.83 -3.91
N TYR A 127 -18.42 5.32 -3.61
CA TYR A 127 -18.87 4.90 -2.28
C TYR A 127 -19.35 3.46 -2.33
N PHE A 128 -19.27 2.79 -1.20
CA PHE A 128 -19.90 1.49 -1.03
C PHE A 128 -20.85 1.50 0.18
N PHE A 129 -22.08 1.03 -0.06
CA PHE A 129 -23.10 0.90 0.98
C PHE A 129 -23.35 -0.59 1.23
N ASP A 130 -23.34 -1.01 2.48
CA ASP A 130 -23.57 -2.41 2.85
C ASP A 130 -25.02 -2.85 2.59
N GLN A 131 -25.34 -4.11 2.90
CA GLN A 131 -26.68 -4.66 2.71
C GLN A 131 -27.78 -3.97 3.56
N SER A 132 -27.38 -3.24 4.59
CA SER A 132 -28.29 -2.39 5.39
C SER A 132 -28.43 -0.97 4.83
N GLY A 133 -27.74 -0.65 3.74
CA GLY A 133 -27.62 0.71 3.18
C GLY A 133 -26.62 1.60 3.92
N SER A 134 -25.92 1.10 4.94
CA SER A 134 -24.93 1.88 5.66
C SER A 134 -23.68 2.12 4.81
N MET A 135 -23.23 3.37 4.73
CA MET A 135 -21.97 3.75 4.06
C MET A 135 -20.79 3.10 4.77
N VAL A 136 -19.92 2.45 3.97
CA VAL A 136 -18.69 1.83 4.46
C VAL A 136 -17.58 2.87 4.58
N THR A 137 -16.82 2.82 5.66
CA THR A 137 -15.57 3.58 5.89
C THR A 137 -14.48 2.64 6.37
N GLY A 138 -13.21 3.02 6.19
CA GLY A 138 -12.08 2.17 6.55
C GLY A 138 -11.85 1.02 5.58
N TRP A 139 -11.29 -0.06 6.07
CA TRP A 139 -10.93 -1.24 5.28
C TRP A 139 -12.15 -2.09 4.93
N ARG A 140 -12.24 -2.48 3.67
CA ARG A 140 -13.24 -3.42 3.15
C ARG A 140 -12.54 -4.56 2.41
N PHE A 141 -12.95 -5.80 2.69
CA PHE A 141 -12.56 -6.98 1.90
C PHE A 141 -13.76 -7.42 1.05
N ASP A 142 -13.57 -7.53 -0.26
CA ASP A 142 -14.64 -7.88 -1.19
C ASP A 142 -14.78 -9.40 -1.48
N GLY A 143 -13.91 -10.20 -0.84
CA GLY A 143 -13.76 -11.64 -1.06
C GLY A 143 -12.46 -12.01 -1.78
N ASN A 144 -11.84 -11.07 -2.49
CA ASN A 144 -10.58 -11.24 -3.21
C ASN A 144 -9.54 -10.18 -2.82
N ASN A 145 -9.95 -8.92 -2.72
CA ASN A 145 -9.06 -7.78 -2.53
C ASN A 145 -9.48 -6.92 -1.34
N TYR A 146 -8.52 -6.26 -0.74
CA TYR A 146 -8.78 -5.18 0.21
C TYR A 146 -8.90 -3.85 -0.52
N GLN A 147 -9.84 -3.02 -0.05
CA GLN A 147 -10.11 -1.66 -0.47
C GLN A 147 -10.14 -0.76 0.76
N TYR A 148 -9.92 0.53 0.57
CA TYR A 148 -9.99 1.49 1.67
C TYR A 148 -10.88 2.67 1.32
N PHE A 149 -11.72 3.06 2.27
CA PHE A 149 -12.61 4.22 2.20
C PHE A 149 -12.22 5.18 3.33
N ASN A 150 -12.06 6.46 3.01
CA ASN A 150 -11.73 7.45 4.02
C ASN A 150 -12.91 7.69 5.00
N GLU A 151 -12.75 8.60 5.96
CA GLU A 151 -13.81 8.92 6.95
C GLU A 151 -15.08 9.49 6.31
N ARG A 152 -15.00 10.01 5.08
CA ARG A 152 -16.16 10.49 4.31
C ARG A 152 -16.80 9.40 3.46
N GLY A 153 -16.26 8.17 3.50
CA GLY A 153 -16.74 7.05 2.70
C GLY A 153 -16.24 7.06 1.25
N GLU A 154 -15.34 7.95 0.86
CA GLU A 154 -14.76 8.03 -0.47
C GLU A 154 -13.71 6.92 -0.65
N GLN A 155 -13.83 6.10 -1.72
CA GLN A 155 -12.86 5.07 -2.05
C GLN A 155 -11.50 5.68 -2.36
N GLN A 156 -10.42 5.07 -1.86
CA GLN A 156 -9.07 5.57 -2.04
C GLN A 156 -8.33 4.83 -3.14
N PHE A 157 -7.49 5.58 -3.88
CA PHE A 157 -6.70 5.14 -5.03
C PHE A 157 -5.25 5.60 -4.88
N ASN A 158 -4.35 5.00 -5.65
CA ASN A 158 -2.93 5.35 -5.67
C ASN A 158 -2.28 5.24 -4.27
N TRP A 159 -1.27 6.07 -4.01
CA TRP A 159 -0.57 6.11 -2.74
C TRP A 159 -1.42 6.69 -1.61
N GLN A 160 -1.55 5.92 -0.52
CA GLN A 160 -2.26 6.34 0.69
C GLN A 160 -1.42 6.04 1.93
N GLN A 161 -1.38 6.99 2.87
CA GLN A 161 -0.78 6.77 4.17
C GLN A 161 -1.88 6.57 5.22
N ILE A 162 -2.02 5.32 5.69
CA ILE A 162 -3.07 4.93 6.62
C ILE A 162 -2.41 4.48 7.92
N GLY A 163 -2.71 5.16 9.03
CA GLY A 163 -2.08 4.86 10.31
C GLY A 163 -0.54 4.96 10.31
N GLY A 164 0.04 5.86 9.48
CA GLY A 164 1.49 6.04 9.35
C GLY A 164 2.17 5.06 8.40
N THR A 165 1.46 4.07 7.87
CA THR A 165 1.95 3.06 6.91
C THR A 165 1.51 3.41 5.50
N TRP A 166 2.42 3.25 4.52
CA TRP A 166 2.11 3.46 3.12
C TRP A 166 1.52 2.23 2.47
N TYR A 167 0.47 2.46 1.69
CA TYR A 167 -0.23 1.49 0.84
C TYR A 167 -0.38 2.06 -0.56
N TYR A 168 -0.60 1.18 -1.52
CA TYR A 168 -0.96 1.57 -2.88
C TYR A 168 -2.24 0.85 -3.30
N PHE A 169 -3.15 1.60 -3.92
CA PHE A 169 -4.39 1.06 -4.49
C PHE A 169 -4.39 1.30 -6.00
N ASP A 170 -4.77 0.28 -6.75
CA ASP A 170 -4.84 0.38 -8.21
C ASP A 170 -5.99 1.29 -8.70
N ALA A 171 -6.16 1.38 -10.02
CA ALA A 171 -7.17 2.24 -10.65
C ALA A 171 -8.63 1.86 -10.34
N ILE A 172 -8.86 0.67 -9.78
CA ILE A 172 -10.17 0.21 -9.33
C ILE A 172 -10.26 0.09 -7.79
N GLY A 173 -9.22 0.59 -7.10
CA GLY A 173 -9.15 0.68 -5.65
C GLY A 173 -8.74 -0.59 -4.93
N ASN A 174 -8.15 -1.59 -5.62
CA ASN A 174 -7.62 -2.77 -4.97
C ASN A 174 -6.24 -2.51 -4.38
N MET A 175 -6.03 -2.98 -3.15
CA MET A 175 -4.77 -2.87 -2.45
C MET A 175 -3.68 -3.71 -3.11
N ALA A 176 -2.52 -3.11 -3.39
CA ALA A 176 -1.35 -3.80 -3.92
C ALA A 176 -0.72 -4.74 -2.88
N VAL A 177 -0.25 -5.91 -3.35
CA VAL A 177 0.51 -6.91 -2.59
C VAL A 177 1.61 -7.47 -3.50
N GLY A 178 2.80 -7.72 -2.94
CA GLY A 178 3.96 -8.20 -3.71
C GLY A 178 4.69 -7.08 -4.44
N TRP A 179 5.42 -7.45 -5.52
CA TRP A 179 6.17 -6.49 -6.32
C TRP A 179 5.25 -5.68 -7.24
N LEU A 180 5.53 -4.38 -7.30
CA LEU A 180 4.83 -3.44 -8.17
C LEU A 180 5.78 -2.36 -8.67
N SER A 181 5.86 -2.19 -9.99
CA SER A 181 6.61 -1.11 -10.63
C SER A 181 5.73 0.13 -10.78
N LEU A 182 6.19 1.25 -10.26
CA LEU A 182 5.49 2.54 -10.31
C LEU A 182 6.46 3.63 -10.77
N GLY A 183 6.26 4.12 -11.97
CA GLY A 183 7.24 5.00 -12.61
C GLY A 183 8.58 4.29 -12.82
N ASP A 184 9.67 4.92 -12.37
CA ASP A 184 11.03 4.39 -12.52
C ASP A 184 11.47 3.47 -11.37
N TYR A 185 10.58 3.14 -10.43
CA TYR A 185 10.94 2.40 -9.22
C TYR A 185 10.09 1.16 -9.02
N ASP A 186 10.72 0.12 -8.49
CA ASP A 186 10.06 -1.09 -8.01
C ASP A 186 9.87 -1.02 -6.50
N TYR A 187 8.65 -1.34 -6.06
CA TYR A 187 8.24 -1.40 -4.66
C TYR A 187 7.80 -2.81 -4.29
N TYR A 188 7.88 -3.13 -3.01
CA TYR A 188 7.32 -4.36 -2.50
C TYR A 188 6.32 -4.09 -1.38
N PHE A 189 5.11 -4.63 -1.53
CA PHE A 189 4.06 -4.58 -0.53
C PHE A 189 3.94 -5.95 0.13
N GLY A 190 4.04 -5.98 1.46
CA GLY A 190 3.89 -7.21 2.23
C GLY A 190 2.48 -7.82 2.10
N PRO A 191 2.25 -9.00 2.68
CA PRO A 191 0.92 -9.65 2.63
C PRO A 191 -0.22 -8.82 3.22
N SER A 192 0.09 -7.86 4.10
CA SER A 192 -0.87 -6.89 4.65
C SER A 192 -1.09 -5.68 3.76
N GLY A 193 -0.45 -5.60 2.59
CA GLY A 193 -0.43 -4.43 1.73
C GLY A 193 0.50 -3.30 2.19
N ALA A 194 1.17 -3.44 3.34
CA ALA A 194 2.10 -2.44 3.84
C ALA A 194 3.35 -2.38 2.94
N MET A 195 3.73 -1.17 2.49
CA MET A 195 4.98 -0.95 1.76
C MET A 195 6.18 -1.29 2.65
N ILE A 196 7.07 -2.15 2.14
CA ILE A 196 8.32 -2.52 2.81
C ILE A 196 9.40 -1.50 2.46
N LYS A 197 10.19 -1.10 3.45
CA LYS A 197 11.34 -0.19 3.29
C LYS A 197 12.43 -0.48 4.30
N ASN A 198 13.69 -0.08 4.00
CA ASN A 198 14.89 -0.36 4.81
C ASN A 198 14.96 -1.85 5.21
N ALA A 199 14.65 -2.75 4.30
CA ALA A 199 14.51 -4.16 4.65
C ALA A 199 14.87 -5.10 3.51
N TRP A 200 15.32 -6.29 3.91
CA TRP A 200 15.54 -7.41 3.01
C TRP A 200 14.22 -8.11 2.71
N VAL A 201 14.00 -8.42 1.45
CA VAL A 201 12.88 -9.24 0.98
C VAL A 201 13.46 -10.47 0.30
N LYS A 202 12.89 -11.63 0.60
CA LYS A 202 13.24 -12.89 -0.06
C LYS A 202 12.12 -13.30 -1.01
N THR A 203 12.42 -13.38 -2.30
CA THR A 203 11.51 -13.87 -3.30
C THR A 203 12.05 -15.16 -3.94
N GLY A 204 11.43 -16.28 -3.64
CA GLY A 204 11.94 -17.60 -4.02
C GLY A 204 13.29 -17.90 -3.35
N LYS A 205 14.36 -18.07 -4.15
CA LYS A 205 15.73 -18.30 -3.65
C LYS A 205 16.58 -17.04 -3.51
N TYR A 206 16.11 -15.89 -4.05
CA TYR A 206 16.86 -14.65 -4.12
C TYR A 206 16.49 -13.67 -3.02
N TYR A 207 17.45 -12.84 -2.65
CA TYR A 207 17.25 -11.74 -1.72
C TYR A 207 17.34 -10.41 -2.47
N GLN A 208 16.43 -9.51 -2.17
CA GLN A 208 16.40 -8.13 -2.65
C GLN A 208 16.40 -7.19 -1.44
N TYR A 209 16.76 -5.93 -1.66
CA TYR A 209 16.72 -4.92 -0.60
C TYR A 209 15.92 -3.70 -1.06
N LEU A 210 15.10 -3.18 -0.16
CA LEU A 210 14.35 -1.93 -0.35
C LEU A 210 15.02 -0.84 0.49
N ASP A 211 15.30 0.30 -0.11
CA ASP A 211 15.90 1.45 0.56
C ASP A 211 14.93 2.16 1.52
N GLY A 212 15.33 3.33 2.06
CA GLY A 212 14.52 4.13 2.99
C GLY A 212 13.24 4.71 2.39
N TYR A 213 13.14 4.76 1.07
CA TYR A 213 11.97 5.22 0.32
C TYR A 213 11.08 4.04 -0.11
N GLY A 214 11.57 2.81 0.09
CA GLY A 214 10.90 1.59 -0.38
C GLY A 214 11.24 1.21 -1.81
N HIS A 215 12.26 1.83 -2.41
CA HIS A 215 12.72 1.49 -3.76
C HIS A 215 13.63 0.26 -3.73
N LYS A 216 13.43 -0.66 -4.66
CA LYS A 216 14.34 -1.77 -4.92
C LYS A 216 15.69 -1.23 -5.34
N VAL A 217 16.77 -1.77 -4.77
CA VAL A 217 18.13 -1.30 -5.05
C VAL A 217 18.82 -2.18 -6.08
N TYR A 218 19.83 -1.59 -6.78
CA TYR A 218 20.63 -2.21 -7.83
C TYR A 218 22.10 -1.84 -7.66
N GLY A 219 23.02 -2.63 -8.25
CA GLY A 219 24.45 -2.37 -8.21
C GLY A 219 25.04 -2.44 -6.80
N TRP A 220 26.10 -1.67 -6.56
CA TRP A 220 26.78 -1.62 -5.28
C TRP A 220 25.94 -0.88 -4.22
N GLN A 221 25.74 -1.54 -3.07
CA GLN A 221 25.02 -0.97 -1.92
C GLN A 221 25.77 -1.26 -0.62
N GLN A 222 25.85 -0.26 0.25
CA GLN A 222 26.35 -0.44 1.61
C GLN A 222 25.18 -0.51 2.60
N ILE A 223 24.94 -1.68 3.16
CA ILE A 223 23.82 -1.93 4.08
C ILE A 223 24.38 -2.35 5.43
N GLY A 224 24.10 -1.58 6.47
CA GLY A 224 24.65 -1.87 7.81
C GLY A 224 26.19 -1.88 7.87
N GLY A 225 26.86 -1.07 7.04
CA GLY A 225 28.32 -1.00 6.95
C GLY A 225 28.97 -2.07 6.07
N THR A 226 28.21 -3.05 5.58
CA THR A 226 28.69 -4.13 4.70
C THR A 226 28.31 -3.84 3.25
N TRP A 227 29.22 -4.10 2.32
CA TRP A 227 28.97 -3.94 0.89
C TRP A 227 28.37 -5.21 0.28
N TYR A 228 27.35 -4.99 -0.54
CA TYR A 228 26.62 -5.98 -1.33
C TYR A 228 26.57 -5.51 -2.79
N PHE A 229 26.33 -6.44 -3.70
CA PHE A 229 26.02 -6.11 -5.08
C PHE A 229 24.70 -6.75 -5.49
N PHE A 230 23.86 -5.96 -6.16
CA PHE A 230 22.59 -6.40 -6.70
C PHE A 230 22.66 -6.34 -8.23
N ASP A 231 22.23 -7.39 -8.91
CA ASP A 231 22.26 -7.48 -10.35
C ASP A 231 21.25 -6.56 -11.04
N SER A 232 21.14 -6.66 -12.37
CA SER A 232 20.24 -5.80 -13.17
C SER A 232 18.75 -5.99 -12.91
N ILE A 233 18.36 -7.08 -12.24
CA ILE A 233 16.99 -7.31 -11.80
C ILE A 233 16.81 -7.12 -10.29
N GLY A 234 17.88 -6.67 -9.61
CA GLY A 234 17.89 -6.36 -8.18
C GLY A 234 18.03 -7.57 -7.27
N ASP A 235 18.49 -8.71 -7.77
CA ASP A 235 18.79 -9.87 -6.95
C ASP A 235 20.19 -9.76 -6.35
N MET A 236 20.31 -10.06 -5.05
CA MET A 236 21.59 -10.05 -4.34
C MET A 236 22.52 -11.11 -4.90
N VAL A 237 23.72 -10.70 -5.32
CA VAL A 237 24.75 -11.58 -5.86
C VAL A 237 25.44 -12.35 -4.72
N THR A 238 25.74 -13.60 -4.99
CA THR A 238 26.60 -14.48 -4.19
C THR A 238 27.67 -15.11 -5.10
N GLU A 239 28.75 -15.61 -4.50
CA GLU A 239 29.88 -16.23 -5.21
C GLU A 239 30.69 -15.24 -6.07
N TRP A 240 31.30 -15.73 -7.17
CA TRP A 240 32.17 -14.93 -8.03
C TRP A 240 31.38 -14.10 -9.02
N LEU A 241 31.76 -12.83 -9.14
CA LEU A 241 31.23 -11.92 -10.17
C LEU A 241 32.33 -10.98 -10.68
N GLU A 242 32.40 -10.79 -11.99
CA GLU A 242 33.23 -9.76 -12.63
C GLU A 242 32.43 -8.46 -12.74
N ILE A 243 33.00 -7.37 -12.23
CA ILE A 243 32.41 -6.03 -12.29
C ILE A 243 33.53 -5.06 -12.70
N ASP A 244 33.35 -4.34 -13.79
CA ASP A 244 34.27 -3.32 -14.31
C ASP A 244 35.71 -3.84 -14.47
N GLY A 245 35.88 -5.11 -14.87
CA GLY A 245 37.17 -5.76 -15.11
C GLY A 245 37.86 -6.29 -13.86
N TYR A 246 37.22 -6.25 -12.72
CA TYR A 246 37.71 -6.86 -11.48
C TYR A 246 36.80 -8.01 -11.06
N TYR A 247 37.41 -9.09 -10.51
CA TYR A 247 36.67 -10.21 -9.96
C TYR A 247 36.49 -10.05 -8.46
N TYR A 248 35.26 -10.15 -8.00
CA TYR A 248 34.86 -10.09 -6.60
C TYR A 248 34.28 -11.44 -6.16
N TYR A 249 34.37 -11.71 -4.89
CA TYR A 249 33.68 -12.86 -4.27
C TYR A 249 32.72 -12.38 -3.18
N PHE A 250 31.48 -12.78 -3.31
CA PHE A 250 30.44 -12.53 -2.32
C PHE A 250 30.17 -13.85 -1.58
N GLY A 251 30.23 -13.83 -0.26
CA GLY A 251 29.89 -15.00 0.55
C GLY A 251 28.43 -15.42 0.36
N SER A 252 28.04 -16.52 0.98
CA SER A 252 26.65 -17.01 0.94
C SER A 252 25.63 -16.03 1.52
N SER A 253 26.08 -15.09 2.35
CA SER A 253 25.29 -13.96 2.85
C SER A 253 25.17 -12.79 1.88
N GLY A 254 25.84 -12.85 0.71
CA GLY A 254 25.96 -11.75 -0.24
C GLY A 254 26.99 -10.67 0.16
N ALA A 255 27.62 -10.78 1.33
CA ALA A 255 28.63 -9.83 1.77
C ALA A 255 29.91 -9.98 0.93
N ILE A 256 30.48 -8.82 0.49
CA ILE A 256 31.79 -8.83 -0.20
C ILE A 256 32.88 -9.40 0.71
N THR A 257 33.71 -10.27 0.15
CA THR A 257 34.89 -10.79 0.82
C THR A 257 36.11 -9.89 0.53
N LYS A 258 36.86 -9.51 1.57
CA LYS A 258 38.06 -8.66 1.49
C LYS A 258 39.16 -9.18 2.41
N ASN A 259 40.42 -8.95 2.01
CA ASN A 259 41.61 -9.39 2.76
C ASN A 259 41.52 -10.84 3.22
N ALA A 260 41.06 -11.73 2.37
CA ALA A 260 40.74 -13.09 2.78
C ALA A 260 41.05 -14.12 1.70
N TRP A 261 41.38 -15.32 2.17
CA TRP A 261 41.49 -16.50 1.36
C TRP A 261 40.13 -17.12 1.08
N VAL A 262 39.89 -17.50 -0.16
CA VAL A 262 38.69 -18.22 -0.60
C VAL A 262 39.10 -19.52 -1.25
N TYR A 263 38.44 -20.60 -0.91
CA TYR A 263 38.66 -21.93 -1.50
C TYR A 263 37.44 -22.30 -2.34
N THR A 264 37.60 -22.28 -3.65
CA THR A 264 36.57 -22.68 -4.62
C THR A 264 37.23 -23.41 -5.78
N LEU A 265 36.49 -24.30 -6.43
CA LEU A 265 37.00 -25.09 -7.57
C LEU A 265 38.30 -25.84 -7.24
N ASP A 266 38.43 -26.37 -6.01
CA ASP A 266 39.59 -27.08 -5.50
C ASP A 266 40.90 -26.26 -5.47
N HIS A 267 40.80 -24.91 -5.48
CA HIS A 267 41.95 -24.01 -5.45
C HIS A 267 41.74 -22.88 -4.42
N PHE A 268 42.87 -22.48 -3.80
CA PHE A 268 42.92 -21.27 -2.99
C PHE A 268 43.09 -20.05 -3.90
N GLN A 269 42.34 -18.99 -3.57
CA GLN A 269 42.37 -17.68 -4.18
C GLN A 269 42.41 -16.62 -3.09
N TYR A 270 42.83 -15.41 -3.38
CA TYR A 270 42.90 -14.34 -2.39
C TYR A 270 42.24 -13.07 -2.93
N LEU A 271 41.51 -12.39 -2.04
CA LEU A 271 40.92 -11.06 -2.31
C LEU A 271 41.71 -10.03 -1.52
N ASP A 272 42.08 -8.93 -2.19
CA ASP A 272 42.79 -7.81 -1.57
C ASP A 272 41.89 -6.97 -0.63
N ASN A 273 42.39 -5.84 -0.14
CA ASN A 273 41.65 -4.94 0.75
C ASN A 273 40.47 -4.22 0.07
N TYR A 274 40.41 -4.20 -1.25
CA TYR A 274 39.30 -3.68 -2.03
C TYR A 274 38.28 -4.77 -2.38
N GLY A 275 38.64 -6.04 -2.17
CA GLY A 275 37.85 -7.23 -2.53
C GLY A 275 38.14 -7.72 -3.95
N HIS A 276 39.23 -7.24 -4.60
CA HIS A 276 39.63 -7.70 -5.91
C HIS A 276 40.39 -9.02 -5.83
N LYS A 277 40.07 -9.96 -6.70
CA LYS A 277 40.88 -11.17 -6.91
C LYS A 277 42.26 -10.81 -7.35
N VAL A 278 43.28 -11.40 -6.74
CA VAL A 278 44.68 -11.10 -7.03
C VAL A 278 45.28 -12.06 -8.04
N PHE A 279 46.32 -11.59 -8.74
CA PHE A 279 47.07 -12.35 -9.77
C PHE A 279 48.55 -12.10 -9.59
N GLY A 280 49.40 -13.02 -10.12
CA GLY A 280 50.85 -12.90 -10.05
C GLY A 280 51.40 -12.98 -8.64
N TRP A 281 52.55 -12.36 -8.39
CA TRP A 281 53.21 -12.31 -7.09
C TRP A 281 52.49 -11.36 -6.13
N GLN A 282 52.13 -11.90 -4.93
CA GLN A 282 51.49 -11.14 -3.87
C GLN A 282 52.18 -11.42 -2.52
N GLN A 283 52.40 -10.37 -1.74
CA GLN A 283 52.87 -10.51 -0.35
C GLN A 283 51.69 -10.40 0.62
N ILE A 284 51.37 -11.50 1.26
CA ILE A 284 50.23 -11.62 2.18
C ILE A 284 50.73 -11.98 3.55
N GLY A 285 50.53 -11.12 4.56
CA GLY A 285 51.03 -11.33 5.89
C GLY A 285 52.57 -11.50 5.97
N GLY A 286 53.31 -10.81 5.10
CA GLY A 286 54.77 -10.88 5.00
C GLY A 286 55.32 -12.06 4.20
N THR A 287 54.50 -12.98 3.73
CA THR A 287 54.84 -14.16 2.93
C THR A 287 54.47 -13.97 1.50
N TRP A 288 55.38 -14.33 0.57
CA TRP A 288 55.13 -14.26 -0.87
C TRP A 288 54.41 -15.49 -1.38
N TYR A 289 53.37 -15.25 -2.21
CA TYR A 289 52.55 -16.24 -2.91
C TYR A 289 52.51 -15.89 -4.39
N PHE A 290 52.22 -16.86 -5.24
CA PHE A 290 51.99 -16.61 -6.67
C PHE A 290 50.62 -17.15 -7.08
N PHE A 291 49.86 -16.30 -7.77
CA PHE A 291 48.56 -16.65 -8.33
C PHE A 291 48.66 -16.67 -9.86
N ASP A 292 48.15 -17.72 -10.49
CA ASP A 292 48.20 -17.82 -11.96
C ASP A 292 47.20 -16.85 -12.67
N LYS A 293 47.11 -17.00 -14.00
CA LYS A 293 46.21 -16.18 -14.83
C LYS A 293 44.73 -16.32 -14.46
N ASP A 294 44.32 -17.41 -13.81
CA ASP A 294 42.98 -17.68 -13.35
C ASP A 294 42.81 -17.28 -11.88
N GLY A 295 43.85 -16.76 -11.24
CA GLY A 295 43.91 -16.32 -9.84
C GLY A 295 44.01 -17.49 -8.86
N PHE A 296 44.43 -18.68 -9.30
CA PHE A 296 44.64 -19.83 -8.43
C PHE A 296 46.03 -19.82 -7.82
N MET A 297 46.11 -20.02 -6.51
CA MET A 297 47.38 -20.09 -5.80
C MET A 297 48.20 -21.26 -6.30
N LYS A 298 49.44 -20.99 -6.69
CA LYS A 298 50.41 -22.03 -7.13
C LYS A 298 51.10 -22.69 -5.96
N THR A 299 51.42 -23.97 -6.14
CA THR A 299 52.31 -24.75 -5.32
C THR A 299 53.34 -25.49 -6.17
N GLY A 300 54.44 -25.91 -5.59
CA GLY A 300 55.53 -26.60 -6.32
C GLY A 300 56.42 -25.68 -7.11
N TRP A 301 57.05 -26.22 -8.16
CA TRP A 301 57.94 -25.45 -9.00
C TRP A 301 57.25 -24.44 -9.89
N LEU A 302 57.77 -23.19 -9.94
CA LEU A 302 57.29 -22.12 -10.75
C LEU A 302 58.45 -21.53 -11.57
N THR A 303 58.30 -21.46 -12.89
CA THR A 303 59.21 -20.69 -13.75
C THR A 303 58.54 -19.35 -14.10
N TYR A 304 59.16 -18.24 -13.72
CA TYR A 304 58.63 -16.90 -13.96
C TYR A 304 59.76 -15.95 -14.37
N ASN A 305 59.60 -15.27 -15.51
CA ASN A 305 60.60 -14.38 -16.12
C ASN A 305 62.00 -14.99 -16.18
N GLY A 306 62.09 -16.27 -16.59
CA GLY A 306 63.35 -17.00 -16.73
C GLY A 306 64.03 -17.51 -15.45
N ASN A 307 63.43 -17.18 -14.30
CA ASN A 307 63.88 -17.65 -12.98
C ASN A 307 63.02 -18.79 -12.49
N GLN A 308 63.62 -19.69 -11.64
CA GLN A 308 62.93 -20.79 -11.00
C GLN A 308 62.69 -20.47 -9.53
N TYR A 309 61.49 -20.72 -9.08
CA TYR A 309 61.01 -20.59 -7.69
C TYR A 309 60.36 -21.87 -7.23
N TYR A 310 60.23 -22.03 -5.95
CA TYR A 310 59.46 -23.13 -5.35
C TYR A 310 58.45 -22.58 -4.34
N LEU A 311 57.20 -22.94 -4.47
CA LEU A 311 56.12 -22.66 -3.55
C LEU A 311 55.83 -23.95 -2.76
N ASN A 312 55.83 -23.91 -1.44
CA ASN A 312 55.58 -25.09 -0.64
C ASN A 312 54.09 -25.53 -0.71
N SER A 313 53.71 -26.56 0.02
CA SER A 313 52.31 -27.05 0.00
C SER A 313 51.27 -26.06 0.51
N SER A 314 51.66 -25.03 1.27
CA SER A 314 50.80 -23.92 1.66
C SER A 314 50.80 -22.75 0.66
N GLY A 315 51.50 -22.86 -0.47
CA GLY A 315 51.70 -21.82 -1.47
C GLY A 315 52.79 -20.80 -1.14
N ALA A 316 53.42 -20.89 0.03
CA ALA A 316 54.47 -19.94 0.44
C ALA A 316 55.76 -20.11 -0.36
N MET A 317 56.28 -19.02 -0.91
CA MET A 317 57.59 -18.98 -1.59
C MET A 317 58.67 -19.34 -0.58
N VAL A 318 59.54 -20.30 -0.94
CA VAL A 318 60.67 -20.70 -0.12
C VAL A 318 61.92 -19.90 -0.42
N THR A 319 62.79 -19.77 0.62
CA THR A 319 64.13 -19.16 0.52
C THR A 319 65.15 -20.04 1.26
N GLY A 320 66.45 -19.81 1.03
CA GLY A 320 67.51 -20.56 1.71
C GLY A 320 67.64 -22.00 1.23
N LYS A 321 68.11 -22.90 2.12
CA LYS A 321 68.30 -24.32 1.86
C LYS A 321 66.99 -25.10 2.08
N GLN A 322 66.55 -25.80 1.06
CA GLN A 322 65.32 -26.61 1.07
C GLN A 322 65.54 -28.04 0.65
N TRP A 323 64.82 -29.01 1.24
CA TRP A 323 64.86 -30.40 0.80
C TRP A 323 63.63 -30.67 -0.09
N ILE A 324 63.90 -30.82 -1.40
CA ILE A 324 62.86 -30.93 -2.45
C ILE A 324 63.22 -32.12 -3.34
N ASN A 325 62.30 -33.04 -3.56
CA ASN A 325 62.47 -34.21 -4.43
C ASN A 325 63.79 -34.98 -4.17
N ASN A 326 64.06 -35.30 -2.90
CA ASN A 326 65.22 -36.08 -2.41
C ASN A 326 66.59 -35.42 -2.68
N LYS A 327 66.65 -34.08 -2.81
CA LYS A 327 67.89 -33.31 -2.91
C LYS A 327 67.79 -31.95 -2.23
N TYR A 328 68.96 -31.40 -1.84
CA TYR A 328 68.99 -30.03 -1.36
C TYR A 328 69.01 -29.04 -2.52
N GLU A 329 68.06 -28.10 -2.51
CA GLU A 329 68.01 -26.93 -3.39
C GLU A 329 68.27 -25.66 -2.58
N TYR A 330 68.87 -24.66 -3.20
CA TYR A 330 69.26 -23.44 -2.54
C TYR A 330 68.62 -22.24 -3.27
N PHE A 331 67.95 -21.41 -2.52
CA PHE A 331 67.23 -20.24 -3.01
C PHE A 331 67.84 -18.98 -2.38
N ASN A 332 67.98 -17.89 -3.14
CA ASN A 332 68.41 -16.59 -2.60
C ASN A 332 67.28 -15.97 -1.75
N ALA A 333 67.57 -14.76 -1.20
CA ALA A 333 66.58 -14.04 -0.40
C ALA A 333 65.31 -13.61 -1.19
N PHE A 334 65.37 -13.62 -2.51
CA PHE A 334 64.27 -13.33 -3.41
C PHE A 334 63.54 -14.58 -3.90
N GLY A 335 63.86 -15.78 -3.34
CA GLY A 335 63.26 -17.05 -3.74
C GLY A 335 63.73 -17.62 -5.06
N ILE A 336 64.77 -17.05 -5.69
CA ILE A 336 65.33 -17.53 -6.96
C ILE A 336 66.26 -18.68 -6.70
N LEU A 337 66.09 -19.79 -7.41
CA LEU A 337 66.96 -20.96 -7.36
C LEU A 337 68.41 -20.57 -7.79
N ILE A 338 69.34 -20.85 -6.88
CA ILE A 338 70.79 -20.70 -7.16
C ILE A 338 71.29 -21.97 -7.85
N LYS A 339 71.53 -21.91 -9.16
CA LYS A 339 72.18 -23.02 -9.85
C LYS A 339 73.59 -23.19 -9.28
N LYS A 340 73.93 -24.39 -8.76
CA LYS A 340 75.29 -24.76 -8.49
C LYS A 340 76.03 -25.15 -9.76
#